data_4ad202ac1ada3ff664b7cadcbdef4582
#
_entry.id   4ad202ac1ada3ff664b7cadcbdef4582
#
_cell.length_a   1.000
_cell.length_b   1.000
_cell.length_c   1.000
_cell.angle_alpha   90.00
_cell.angle_beta   90.00
_cell.angle_gamma   90.00
#
_symmetry.space_group_name_H-M   'P 1'
#
loop_
_entity.id
_entity.type
_entity.pdbx_description
1 polymer ?
#
loop_
_entity_poly.entity_id
_entity_poly.type
_entity_poly.pdbx_seq_one_letter_code
_entity_poly.pdbx_strand_id
1 'polypeptide(L)'
;VHYADLVECLPYDDAVYMLKVTGAQLERMLRHILRDEAFQGEHTEFYQFSHGLRMVWSRSEGAFRELTLDGEPLHPDRLYSVAVQKYHYNNLKDFLNISLEEVEQNGKIRVLSTSARDVIEEYLTVNQHLSRTVEGRLVVEP
;
A
#
# COMPACT_ATOMS: atom_id res chain seq x y z
N VAL A 1 -12.73 -21.49 3.54
CA VAL A 1 -11.88 -20.69 4.43
C VAL A 1 -12.60 -20.63 5.79
N HIS A 2 -11.94 -21.04 6.84
CA HIS A 2 -12.42 -20.91 8.22
C HIS A 2 -11.81 -19.69 8.87
N TYR A 3 -12.42 -19.20 9.96
CA TYR A 3 -11.88 -18.07 10.71
C TYR A 3 -10.44 -18.31 11.21
N ALA A 4 -10.12 -19.55 11.56
CA ALA A 4 -8.77 -19.94 11.96
C ALA A 4 -7.73 -19.68 10.84
N ASP A 5 -8.07 -19.97 9.59
CA ASP A 5 -7.20 -19.72 8.43
C ASP A 5 -6.94 -18.21 8.26
N LEU A 6 -7.97 -17.39 8.55
CA LEU A 6 -7.84 -15.94 8.50
C LEU A 6 -6.90 -15.41 9.62
N VAL A 7 -7.02 -15.97 10.84
CA VAL A 7 -6.14 -15.61 11.97
C VAL A 7 -4.70 -16.02 11.70
N GLU A 8 -4.48 -17.18 11.08
CA GLU A 8 -3.13 -17.61 10.69
C GLU A 8 -2.52 -16.71 9.60
N CYS A 9 -3.35 -16.30 8.63
CA CYS A 9 -2.92 -15.44 7.53
C CYS A 9 -2.66 -14.00 7.99
N LEU A 10 -3.43 -13.51 8.96
CA LEU A 10 -3.37 -12.15 9.51
C LEU A 10 -3.27 -12.22 11.05
N PRO A 11 -2.11 -12.61 11.57
CA PRO A 11 -1.91 -12.81 13.01
C PRO A 11 -2.05 -11.51 13.81
N TYR A 12 -1.72 -10.37 13.19
CA TYR A 12 -1.85 -9.05 13.79
C TYR A 12 -3.13 -8.38 13.31
N ASP A 13 -4.00 -8.03 14.24
CA ASP A 13 -5.25 -7.33 13.95
C ASP A 13 -5.10 -5.84 14.23
N ASP A 14 -4.63 -5.12 13.24
CA ASP A 14 -4.39 -3.69 13.32
C ASP A 14 -5.54 -2.85 12.77
N ALA A 15 -5.71 -1.67 13.34
CA ALA A 15 -6.59 -0.65 12.76
C ALA A 15 -6.09 -0.20 11.37
N VAL A 16 -7.01 0.20 10.51
CA VAL A 16 -6.73 0.75 9.18
C VAL A 16 -6.96 2.25 9.18
N TYR A 17 -5.94 2.99 8.77
CA TYR A 17 -5.95 4.44 8.66
C TYR A 17 -6.00 4.88 7.20
N MET A 18 -6.75 5.93 6.92
CA MET A 18 -6.73 6.60 5.62
C MET A 18 -5.98 7.92 5.73
N LEU A 19 -4.97 8.04 4.88
CA LEU A 19 -4.13 9.23 4.73
C LEU A 19 -4.49 9.95 3.43
N LYS A 20 -4.19 11.26 3.38
CA LYS A 20 -4.17 12.02 2.13
C LYS A 20 -2.73 12.37 1.78
N VAL A 21 -2.34 12.06 0.55
CA VAL A 21 -1.00 12.37 0.04
C VAL A 21 -1.10 12.97 -1.36
N THR A 22 -0.19 13.85 -1.72
CA THR A 22 -0.09 14.34 -3.10
C THR A 22 0.49 13.23 -4.00
N GLY A 23 0.32 13.35 -5.32
CA GLY A 23 0.92 12.39 -6.25
C GLY A 23 2.44 12.34 -6.14
N ALA A 24 3.09 13.48 -5.91
CA ALA A 24 4.53 13.54 -5.69
C ALA A 24 4.95 12.81 -4.40
N GLN A 25 4.18 12.96 -3.32
CA GLN A 25 4.39 12.23 -2.07
C GLN A 25 4.16 10.72 -2.26
N LEU A 26 3.10 10.34 -2.96
CA LEU A 26 2.79 8.93 -3.26
C LEU A 26 3.92 8.28 -4.09
N GLU A 27 4.39 8.96 -5.13
CA GLU A 27 5.53 8.46 -5.91
C GLU A 27 6.78 8.28 -5.04
N ARG A 28 7.09 9.24 -4.16
CA ARG A 28 8.22 9.14 -3.21
C ARG A 28 8.08 7.96 -2.26
N MET A 29 6.86 7.72 -1.74
CA MET A 29 6.55 6.56 -0.89
C MET A 29 6.80 5.26 -1.65
N LEU A 30 6.29 5.13 -2.87
CA LEU A 30 6.46 3.96 -3.71
C LEU A 30 7.92 3.71 -4.10
N ARG A 31 8.69 4.76 -4.42
CA ARG A 31 10.14 4.66 -4.64
C ARG A 31 10.87 4.13 -3.41
N HIS A 32 10.48 4.58 -2.23
CA HIS A 32 11.08 4.10 -0.99
C HIS A 32 10.79 2.62 -0.72
N ILE A 33 9.58 2.17 -1.00
CA ILE A 33 9.19 0.76 -0.90
C ILE A 33 10.00 -0.11 -1.86
N LEU A 34 10.32 0.39 -3.06
CA LEU A 34 11.02 -0.33 -4.13
C LEU A 34 12.53 -0.03 -4.20
N ARG A 35 13.10 0.53 -3.14
CA ARG A 35 14.55 0.73 -3.05
C ARG A 35 15.32 -0.59 -3.07
N ASP A 36 16.57 -0.55 -3.45
CA ASP A 36 17.38 -1.78 -3.65
C ASP A 36 17.47 -2.65 -2.39
N GLU A 37 17.53 -2.06 -1.21
CA GLU A 37 17.55 -2.80 0.06
C GLU A 37 16.30 -3.69 0.24
N ALA A 38 15.15 -3.28 -0.31
CA ALA A 38 13.93 -4.06 -0.27
C ALA A 38 14.04 -5.41 -1.00
N PHE A 39 14.98 -5.53 -1.93
CA PHE A 39 15.24 -6.77 -2.69
C PHE A 39 16.38 -7.62 -2.12
N GLN A 40 17.04 -7.16 -1.05
CA GLN A 40 18.18 -7.86 -0.45
C GLN A 40 17.80 -8.77 0.73
N GLY A 41 16.52 -8.81 1.10
CA GLY A 41 15.97 -9.80 2.02
C GLY A 41 16.14 -9.51 3.51
N GLU A 42 16.66 -8.36 3.92
CA GLU A 42 16.79 -7.99 5.32
C GLU A 42 15.72 -6.96 5.73
N HIS A 43 14.78 -7.38 6.58
CA HIS A 43 13.78 -6.51 7.25
C HIS A 43 12.96 -5.60 6.32
N THR A 44 12.66 -6.06 5.12
CA THR A 44 11.82 -5.35 4.17
C THR A 44 10.55 -6.12 3.89
N GLU A 45 9.42 -5.43 3.96
CA GLU A 45 8.12 -6.01 3.65
C GLU A 45 7.82 -5.84 2.17
N PHE A 46 7.29 -6.88 1.54
CA PHE A 46 6.80 -6.81 0.18
C PHE A 46 5.32 -6.42 0.20
N TYR A 47 5.04 -5.17 -0.13
CA TYR A 47 3.70 -4.60 -0.06
C TYR A 47 2.80 -5.14 -1.17
N GLN A 48 1.55 -5.39 -0.81
CA GLN A 48 0.48 -5.63 -1.77
C GLN A 48 -0.23 -4.31 -2.09
N PHE A 49 -0.55 -4.11 -3.36
CA PHE A 49 -1.16 -2.88 -3.83
C PHE A 49 -2.60 -3.11 -4.28
N SER A 50 -3.45 -2.09 -4.11
CA SER A 50 -4.85 -2.15 -4.53
C SER A 50 -5.00 -2.26 -6.04
N HIS A 51 -6.16 -2.77 -6.47
CA HIS A 51 -6.56 -2.79 -7.86
C HIS A 51 -6.51 -1.36 -8.45
N GLY A 52 -6.17 -1.26 -9.73
CA GLY A 52 -6.04 0.01 -10.45
C GLY A 52 -4.64 0.62 -10.42
N LEU A 53 -3.82 0.35 -9.39
CA LEU A 53 -2.42 0.79 -9.39
C LEU A 53 -1.60 -0.13 -10.30
N ARG A 54 -0.85 0.47 -11.22
CA ARG A 54 0.10 -0.23 -12.09
C ARG A 54 1.44 0.47 -12.05
N MET A 55 2.49 -0.32 -11.87
CA MET A 55 3.86 0.14 -11.72
C MET A 55 4.82 -0.75 -12.52
N VAL A 56 5.69 -0.12 -13.29
CA VAL A 56 6.87 -0.74 -13.89
C VAL A 56 8.10 -0.04 -13.30
N TRP A 57 8.82 -0.73 -12.45
CA TRP A 57 9.99 -0.21 -11.75
C TRP A 57 11.26 -0.73 -12.42
N SER A 58 12.13 0.16 -12.88
CA SER A 58 13.47 -0.18 -13.36
C SER A 58 14.48 -0.04 -12.23
N ARG A 59 15.09 -1.16 -11.83
CA ARG A 59 16.13 -1.16 -10.79
C ARG A 59 17.39 -0.45 -11.25
N SER A 60 17.79 -0.67 -12.52
CA SER A 60 18.99 -0.03 -13.08
C SER A 60 18.88 1.49 -13.18
N GLU A 61 17.66 2.01 -13.40
CA GLU A 61 17.40 3.45 -13.49
C GLU A 61 16.99 4.06 -12.13
N GLY A 62 16.57 3.23 -11.15
CA GLY A 62 15.98 3.68 -9.90
C GLY A 62 14.71 4.54 -10.11
N ALA A 63 13.93 4.20 -11.14
CA ALA A 63 12.81 5.01 -11.61
C ALA A 63 11.63 4.17 -12.08
N PHE A 64 10.42 4.76 -12.00
CA PHE A 64 9.25 4.19 -12.64
C PHE A 64 9.28 4.47 -14.15
N ARG A 65 9.16 3.42 -14.96
CA ARG A 65 8.84 3.51 -16.39
C ARG A 65 7.35 3.68 -16.62
N GLU A 66 6.55 3.12 -15.71
CA GLU A 66 5.10 3.31 -15.67
C GLU A 66 4.66 3.45 -14.21
N LEU A 67 3.85 4.46 -13.92
CA LEU A 67 3.19 4.65 -12.64
C LEU A 67 1.82 5.27 -12.90
N THR A 68 0.78 4.44 -12.90
CA THR A 68 -0.58 4.84 -13.22
C THR A 68 -1.56 4.35 -12.16
N LEU A 69 -2.66 5.07 -11.99
CA LEU A 69 -3.82 4.67 -11.19
C LEU A 69 -5.06 4.73 -12.10
N ASP A 70 -5.76 3.60 -12.23
CA ASP A 70 -6.91 3.43 -13.13
C ASP A 70 -6.61 3.84 -14.57
N GLY A 71 -5.39 3.58 -15.02
CA GLY A 71 -4.90 3.88 -16.37
C GLY A 71 -4.40 5.31 -16.60
N GLU A 72 -4.54 6.19 -15.59
CA GLU A 72 -4.08 7.58 -15.68
C GLU A 72 -2.77 7.78 -14.90
N PRO A 73 -1.79 8.53 -15.43
CA PRO A 73 -0.59 8.89 -14.70
C PRO A 73 -0.90 9.63 -13.40
N LEU A 74 -0.07 9.45 -12.37
CA LEU A 74 -0.21 10.23 -11.15
C LEU A 74 0.06 11.71 -11.41
N HIS A 75 -0.91 12.55 -11.05
CA HIS A 75 -0.73 14.00 -11.10
C HIS A 75 -0.03 14.47 -9.81
N PRO A 76 1.13 15.16 -9.88
CA PRO A 76 1.97 15.44 -8.71
C PRO A 76 1.24 16.23 -7.61
N ASP A 77 0.38 17.17 -7.95
CA ASP A 77 -0.31 18.03 -7.00
C ASP A 77 -1.70 17.53 -6.58
N ARG A 78 -2.22 16.48 -7.23
CA ARG A 78 -3.52 15.90 -6.88
C ARG A 78 -3.41 15.11 -5.58
N LEU A 79 -4.45 15.21 -4.75
CA LEU A 79 -4.56 14.39 -3.53
C LEU A 79 -5.12 13.00 -3.81
N TYR A 80 -4.43 12.00 -3.29
CA TYR A 80 -4.79 10.60 -3.31
C TYR A 80 -5.07 10.11 -1.90
N SER A 81 -5.97 9.14 -1.79
CA SER A 81 -6.25 8.45 -0.52
C SER A 81 -5.42 7.18 -0.45
N VAL A 82 -4.68 7.00 0.64
CA VAL A 82 -3.90 5.80 0.89
C VAL A 82 -4.37 5.17 2.19
N ALA A 83 -4.75 3.90 2.15
CA ALA A 83 -5.08 3.13 3.33
C ALA A 83 -3.85 2.36 3.80
N VAL A 84 -3.53 2.46 5.09
CA VAL A 84 -2.40 1.77 5.72
C VAL A 84 -2.83 1.16 7.06
N GLN A 85 -2.18 0.06 7.44
CA GLN A 85 -2.36 -0.51 8.77
C GLN A 85 -1.70 0.39 9.84
N LYS A 86 -2.17 0.30 11.07
CA LYS A 86 -1.66 1.06 12.22
C LYS A 86 -0.15 0.95 12.39
N TYR A 87 0.41 -0.23 12.16
CA TYR A 87 1.85 -0.44 12.25
C TYR A 87 2.62 0.49 11.29
N HIS A 88 2.20 0.57 10.02
CA HIS A 88 2.80 1.47 9.03
C HIS A 88 2.50 2.95 9.35
N TYR A 89 1.30 3.24 9.85
CA TYR A 89 0.94 4.58 10.31
C TYR A 89 1.85 5.08 11.44
N ASN A 90 2.17 4.22 12.39
CA ASN A 90 3.07 4.57 13.50
C ASN A 90 4.53 4.74 13.07
N ASN A 91 4.90 4.21 11.91
CA ASN A 91 6.26 4.18 11.38
C ASN A 91 6.35 4.79 9.96
N LEU A 92 5.54 5.80 9.67
CA LEU A 92 5.43 6.43 8.34
C LEU A 92 6.78 6.82 7.75
N LYS A 93 7.68 7.39 8.56
CA LYS A 93 8.98 7.87 8.09
C LYS A 93 9.87 6.73 7.63
N ASP A 94 9.95 5.68 8.42
CA ASP A 94 10.87 4.55 8.17
C ASP A 94 10.37 3.64 7.05
N PHE A 95 9.07 3.37 7.00
CA PHE A 95 8.49 2.45 6.01
C PHE A 95 8.03 3.12 4.72
N LEU A 96 7.58 4.37 4.79
CA LEU A 96 6.95 5.04 3.66
C LEU A 96 7.63 6.37 3.27
N ASN A 97 8.70 6.76 3.96
CA ASN A 97 9.45 7.98 3.71
C ASN A 97 8.56 9.25 3.62
N ILE A 98 7.56 9.30 4.50
CA ILE A 98 6.70 10.48 4.66
C ILE A 98 6.53 10.78 6.14
N SER A 99 6.51 12.06 6.52
CA SER A 99 6.28 12.45 7.90
C SER A 99 4.78 12.59 8.22
N LEU A 100 4.44 12.47 9.50
CA LEU A 100 3.08 12.70 9.97
C LEU A 100 2.63 14.14 9.66
N GLU A 101 3.52 15.12 9.84
CA GLU A 101 3.27 16.52 9.55
C GLU A 101 2.89 16.74 8.07
N GLU A 102 3.62 16.14 7.13
CA GLU A 102 3.30 16.22 5.70
C GLU A 102 1.90 15.66 5.40
N VAL A 103 1.52 14.56 6.04
CA VAL A 103 0.20 13.95 5.86
C VAL A 103 -0.91 14.84 6.46
N GLU A 104 -0.69 15.41 7.65
CA GLU A 104 -1.65 16.28 8.33
C GLU A 104 -1.89 17.59 7.55
N GLN A 105 -0.88 18.12 6.86
CA GLN A 105 -1.03 19.29 5.98
C GLN A 105 -1.98 19.01 4.81
N ASN A 106 -2.09 17.79 4.35
CA ASN A 106 -2.97 17.40 3.25
C ASN A 106 -4.42 17.14 3.68
N GLY A 107 -4.69 17.03 4.98
CA GLY A 107 -6.01 16.82 5.51
C GLY A 107 -6.08 15.88 6.70
N LYS A 108 -7.29 15.69 7.21
CA LYS A 108 -7.51 14.86 8.39
C LYS A 108 -7.26 13.38 8.10
N ILE A 109 -6.47 12.76 8.96
CA ILE A 109 -6.31 11.32 9.03
C ILE A 109 -7.59 10.71 9.61
N ARG A 110 -8.05 9.60 9.03
CA ARG A 110 -9.26 8.91 9.46
C ARG A 110 -8.96 7.46 9.80
N VAL A 111 -9.53 6.97 10.88
CA VAL A 111 -9.61 5.53 11.14
C VAL A 111 -10.75 4.98 10.30
N LEU A 112 -10.45 4.08 9.36
CA LEU A 112 -11.44 3.41 8.52
C LEU A 112 -12.06 2.21 9.23
N SER A 113 -11.22 1.46 9.95
CA SER A 113 -11.63 0.35 10.79
C SER A 113 -10.68 0.22 11.97
N THR A 114 -11.18 -0.28 13.08
CA THR A 114 -10.37 -0.64 14.26
C THR A 114 -9.77 -2.05 14.14
N SER A 115 -10.23 -2.86 13.17
CA SER A 115 -9.79 -4.23 12.90
C SER A 115 -9.70 -4.45 11.40
N ALA A 116 -8.51 -4.72 10.89
CA ALA A 116 -8.32 -5.13 9.50
C ALA A 116 -8.90 -6.52 9.23
N ARG A 117 -8.87 -7.39 10.24
CA ARG A 117 -9.39 -8.75 10.15
C ARG A 117 -10.90 -8.76 9.98
N ASP A 118 -11.64 -7.94 10.75
CA ASP A 118 -13.10 -7.83 10.63
C ASP A 118 -13.51 -7.38 9.21
N VAL A 119 -12.79 -6.42 8.63
CA VAL A 119 -13.05 -5.96 7.25
C VAL A 119 -12.88 -7.10 6.24
N ILE A 120 -11.84 -7.92 6.40
CA ILE A 120 -11.58 -9.05 5.49
C ILE A 120 -12.60 -10.15 5.73
N GLU A 121 -12.96 -10.45 6.97
CA GLU A 121 -14.01 -11.43 7.31
C GLU A 121 -15.35 -11.04 6.68
N GLU A 122 -15.77 -9.79 6.84
CA GLU A 122 -16.99 -9.25 6.22
C GLU A 122 -16.93 -9.38 4.69
N TYR A 123 -15.81 -8.99 4.08
CA TYR A 123 -15.62 -9.09 2.65
C TYR A 123 -15.71 -10.53 2.15
N LEU A 124 -15.07 -11.47 2.82
CA LEU A 124 -15.08 -12.90 2.46
C LEU A 124 -16.46 -13.54 2.68
N THR A 125 -17.19 -13.07 3.70
CA THR A 125 -18.56 -13.55 3.98
C THR A 125 -19.54 -13.16 2.87
N VAL A 126 -19.41 -11.93 2.37
CA VAL A 126 -20.26 -11.41 1.28
C VAL A 126 -19.82 -11.95 -0.08
N ASN A 127 -18.52 -12.08 -0.29
CA ASN A 127 -17.93 -12.48 -1.58
C ASN A 127 -17.41 -13.92 -1.51
N GLN A 128 -18.31 -14.87 -1.48
CA GLN A 128 -17.96 -16.29 -1.52
C GLN A 128 -17.44 -16.70 -2.90
N HIS A 129 -16.61 -17.75 -2.94
CA HIS A 129 -16.03 -18.31 -4.18
C HIS A 129 -15.10 -17.33 -4.93
N LEU A 130 -14.34 -16.55 -4.19
CA LEU A 130 -13.35 -15.64 -4.77
C LEU A 130 -12.26 -16.42 -5.51
N SER A 131 -11.96 -15.97 -6.71
CA SER A 131 -10.76 -16.36 -7.47
C SER A 131 -9.98 -15.11 -7.84
N ARG A 132 -8.67 -15.17 -7.68
CA ARG A 132 -7.76 -14.08 -8.05
C ARG A 132 -6.59 -14.62 -8.84
N THR A 133 -6.14 -13.83 -9.78
CA THR A 133 -4.91 -14.10 -10.56
C THR A 133 -3.92 -12.97 -10.34
N VAL A 134 -2.65 -13.23 -10.65
CA VAL A 134 -1.63 -12.17 -10.66
C VAL A 134 -1.93 -11.20 -11.80
N GLU A 135 -2.20 -9.95 -11.46
CA GLU A 135 -2.62 -8.91 -12.43
C GLU A 135 -1.43 -8.09 -12.96
N GLY A 136 -0.22 -8.34 -12.47
CA GLY A 136 0.97 -7.57 -12.87
C GLY A 136 0.92 -6.11 -12.42
N ARG A 137 0.34 -5.85 -11.23
CA ARG A 137 0.27 -4.48 -10.68
C ARG A 137 1.62 -3.87 -10.43
N LEU A 138 2.60 -4.70 -10.08
CA LEU A 138 4.00 -4.35 -9.96
C LEU A 138 4.82 -5.27 -10.87
N VAL A 139 5.58 -4.67 -11.76
CA VAL A 139 6.63 -5.32 -12.55
C VAL A 139 7.96 -4.69 -12.17
N VAL A 140 8.93 -5.51 -11.79
CA VAL A 140 10.28 -5.08 -11.45
C VAL A 140 11.20 -5.53 -12.57
N GLU A 141 11.83 -4.58 -13.24
CA GLU A 141 12.80 -4.81 -14.30
C GLU A 141 14.24 -4.65 -13.76
N PRO A 142 15.20 -5.39 -14.33
CA PRO A 142 16.61 -5.30 -13.95
C PRO A 142 17.22 -3.90 -14.02
#